data_26ec51e2d035e65cdd68f49113c580e2
#
_entry.id   26ec51e2d035e65cdd68f49113c580e2
#
_cell.length_a   1.000
_cell.length_b   1.000
_cell.length_c   1.000
_cell.angle_alpha   90.00
_cell.angle_beta   90.00
_cell.angle_gamma   90.00
#
_symmetry.space_group_name_H-M   'P 1'
#
loop_
_entity.id
_entity.type
_entity.pdbx_description
1 polymer ?
#
loop_
_entity_poly.entity_id
_entity_poly.type
_entity_poly.pdbx_seq_one_letter_code
_entity_poly.pdbx_strand_id
1 'polypeptide(L)'
;YLEQSFDPILAYGAHGAIVHYEPTEETDIPMEPRGLCLADTGAQYLEGTTDITRTIALGKLTEEEKTDYTLILKGHIDLAMAVFPEGTRGAQLDVLARMPIWQYHMNFLHGTGHGVGHFLNVHEGPQSIRMNENPVTLRPGMVTSNEPGVYKAGSHGIRTENLVLTVKDGEGMFGNYLKFETITLCPICKKGIIKEMLTAEETAWLDNYHQHVYEALSPSLNEGEREWLKEACSNLTTNH
;
A
#
# COMPACT_ATOMS: atom_id res chain seq x y z
N TYR A 1 19.47 0.92 -10.44
CA TYR A 1 18.51 -0.01 -11.04
C TYR A 1 19.26 -1.09 -11.83
N LEU A 2 18.96 -2.35 -11.53
CA LEU A 2 19.53 -3.48 -12.25
C LEU A 2 18.48 -4.13 -13.15
N GLU A 3 17.36 -4.56 -12.56
CA GLU A 3 16.25 -5.20 -13.25
C GLU A 3 14.94 -5.03 -12.46
N GLN A 4 13.84 -5.52 -12.98
CA GLN A 4 12.58 -5.60 -12.27
C GLN A 4 12.65 -6.71 -11.19
N SER A 5 12.02 -6.49 -10.03
CA SER A 5 11.95 -7.52 -8.98
C SER A 5 10.89 -8.59 -9.28
N PHE A 6 9.94 -8.27 -10.15
CA PHE A 6 8.91 -9.14 -10.72
C PHE A 6 8.31 -8.50 -11.99
N ASP A 7 7.57 -9.26 -12.77
CA ASP A 7 6.89 -8.76 -13.96
C ASP A 7 5.80 -7.76 -13.56
N PRO A 8 5.83 -6.50 -14.07
CA PRO A 8 4.88 -5.48 -13.66
C PRO A 8 3.43 -5.85 -13.96
N ILE A 9 2.53 -5.52 -13.04
CA ILE A 9 1.10 -5.61 -13.23
C ILE A 9 0.57 -4.21 -13.55
N LEU A 10 -0.02 -4.02 -14.72
CA LEU A 10 -0.71 -2.79 -15.10
C LEU A 10 -2.12 -3.15 -15.54
N ALA A 11 -3.10 -2.95 -14.67
CA ALA A 11 -4.46 -3.45 -14.84
C ALA A 11 -5.49 -2.32 -14.79
N TYR A 12 -6.10 -2.03 -15.95
CA TYR A 12 -7.12 -0.99 -16.09
C TYR A 12 -8.54 -1.55 -15.92
N GLY A 13 -9.39 -0.83 -15.19
CA GLY A 13 -10.80 -1.16 -15.03
C GLY A 13 -11.01 -2.57 -14.46
N ALA A 14 -11.77 -3.40 -15.14
CA ALA A 14 -12.12 -4.76 -14.72
C ALA A 14 -10.90 -5.71 -14.61
N HIS A 15 -9.81 -5.46 -15.34
CA HIS A 15 -8.58 -6.25 -15.24
C HIS A 15 -7.94 -6.10 -13.85
N GLY A 16 -8.14 -4.96 -13.16
CA GLY A 16 -7.69 -4.77 -11.80
C GLY A 16 -8.26 -5.78 -10.80
N ALA A 17 -9.37 -6.44 -11.13
CA ALA A 17 -9.95 -7.50 -10.30
C ALA A 17 -9.18 -8.84 -10.39
N ILE A 18 -8.23 -8.97 -11.31
CA ILE A 18 -7.34 -10.13 -11.44
C ILE A 18 -6.07 -9.79 -10.67
N VAL A 19 -5.86 -10.43 -9.52
CA VAL A 19 -4.78 -10.08 -8.55
C VAL A 19 -3.39 -10.08 -9.20
N HIS A 20 -3.13 -11.09 -10.05
CA HIS A 20 -1.90 -11.20 -10.84
C HIS A 20 -2.26 -11.11 -12.33
N TYR A 21 -2.78 -9.93 -12.74
CA TYR A 21 -3.13 -9.69 -14.14
C TYR A 21 -1.87 -9.69 -15.01
N GLU A 22 -1.95 -10.46 -16.08
CA GLU A 22 -0.94 -10.51 -17.14
C GLU A 22 -1.63 -10.19 -18.47
N PRO A 23 -1.22 -9.14 -19.20
CA PRO A 23 -1.84 -8.76 -20.45
C PRO A 23 -1.49 -9.77 -21.55
N THR A 24 -2.48 -10.05 -22.42
CA THR A 24 -2.30 -10.81 -23.67
C THR A 24 -2.76 -9.94 -24.83
N GLU A 25 -2.43 -10.31 -26.08
CA GLU A 25 -2.90 -9.60 -27.28
C GLU A 25 -4.45 -9.49 -27.32
N GLU A 26 -5.16 -10.47 -26.73
CA GLU A 26 -6.63 -10.50 -26.70
C GLU A 26 -7.23 -9.69 -25.55
N THR A 27 -6.49 -9.51 -24.46
CA THR A 27 -6.96 -8.79 -23.26
C THR A 27 -6.41 -7.38 -23.16
N ASP A 28 -5.45 -6.98 -23.99
CA ASP A 28 -4.92 -5.63 -24.01
C ASP A 28 -6.02 -4.65 -24.46
N ILE A 29 -6.26 -3.64 -23.63
CA ILE A 29 -7.27 -2.61 -23.88
C ILE A 29 -6.69 -1.21 -23.66
N PRO A 30 -7.11 -0.21 -24.46
CA PRO A 30 -6.69 1.15 -24.25
C PRO A 30 -7.24 1.71 -22.93
N MET A 31 -6.41 2.46 -22.20
CA MET A 31 -6.85 3.21 -21.03
C MET A 31 -7.69 4.42 -21.47
N GLU A 32 -8.81 4.64 -20.78
CA GLU A 32 -9.67 5.80 -21.00
C GLU A 32 -9.55 6.78 -19.80
N PRO A 33 -9.89 8.07 -19.98
CA PRO A 33 -9.83 9.07 -18.90
C PRO A 33 -11.01 8.90 -17.91
N ARG A 34 -11.18 7.70 -17.36
CA ARG A 34 -12.19 7.31 -16.36
C ARG A 34 -11.74 6.07 -15.59
N GLY A 35 -12.34 5.84 -14.43
CA GLY A 35 -12.12 4.62 -13.64
C GLY A 35 -10.72 4.55 -13.03
N LEU A 36 -10.34 3.36 -12.65
CA LEU A 36 -9.13 3.05 -11.90
C LEU A 36 -8.12 2.26 -12.75
N CYS A 37 -6.85 2.54 -12.53
CA CYS A 37 -5.73 1.75 -13.02
C CYS A 37 -4.89 1.29 -11.82
N LEU A 38 -4.77 -0.02 -11.63
CA LEU A 38 -3.88 -0.63 -10.66
C LEU A 38 -2.52 -0.85 -11.31
N ALA A 39 -1.47 -0.30 -10.71
CA ALA A 39 -0.08 -0.46 -11.13
C ALA A 39 0.72 -1.04 -9.97
N ASP A 40 1.23 -2.25 -10.17
CA ASP A 40 2.06 -2.98 -9.22
C ASP A 40 3.42 -3.24 -9.85
N THR A 41 4.48 -2.72 -9.24
CA THR A 41 5.82 -2.68 -9.82
C THR A 41 6.89 -2.81 -8.75
N GLY A 42 8.04 -3.33 -9.14
CA GLY A 42 9.17 -3.42 -8.26
C GLY A 42 10.50 -3.41 -9.02
N ALA A 43 11.56 -3.16 -8.30
CA ALA A 43 12.90 -3.02 -8.86
C ALA A 43 13.96 -3.69 -7.97
N GLN A 44 15.01 -4.19 -8.60
CA GLN A 44 16.20 -4.70 -7.96
C GLN A 44 17.31 -3.65 -7.99
N TYR A 45 17.88 -3.40 -6.81
CA TYR A 45 19.09 -2.63 -6.58
C TYR A 45 20.04 -3.47 -5.72
N LEU A 46 21.35 -3.19 -5.79
CA LEU A 46 22.31 -3.86 -4.88
C LEU A 46 21.98 -3.60 -3.40
N GLU A 47 21.38 -2.45 -3.12
CA GLU A 47 21.00 -2.00 -1.79
C GLU A 47 19.65 -2.58 -1.31
N GLY A 48 18.88 -3.20 -2.19
CA GLY A 48 17.60 -3.80 -1.81
C GLY A 48 16.67 -4.13 -2.97
N THR A 49 15.60 -4.82 -2.64
CA THR A 49 14.48 -5.17 -3.52
C THR A 49 13.30 -4.27 -3.19
N THR A 50 12.61 -3.71 -4.19
CA THR A 50 11.41 -2.89 -3.98
C THR A 50 10.15 -3.57 -4.49
N ASP A 51 9.04 -3.18 -3.89
CA ASP A 51 7.69 -3.63 -4.21
C ASP A 51 6.70 -2.51 -3.88
N ILE A 52 5.82 -2.16 -4.80
CA ILE A 52 4.85 -1.09 -4.61
C ILE A 52 3.63 -1.26 -5.50
N THR A 53 2.45 -1.15 -4.93
CA THR A 53 1.21 -0.98 -5.69
C THR A 53 0.59 0.39 -5.45
N ARG A 54 0.15 1.02 -6.55
CA ARG A 54 -0.73 2.18 -6.53
C ARG A 54 -1.95 1.94 -7.40
N THR A 55 -3.11 2.32 -6.90
CA THR A 55 -4.32 2.40 -7.70
C THR A 55 -4.60 3.87 -8.02
N ILE A 56 -4.64 4.19 -9.29
CA ILE A 56 -4.64 5.56 -9.81
C ILE A 56 -6.00 5.85 -10.46
N ALA A 57 -6.63 6.96 -10.06
CA ALA A 57 -7.83 7.46 -10.72
C ALA A 57 -7.46 8.17 -12.03
N LEU A 58 -7.82 7.58 -13.17
CA LEU A 58 -7.57 8.15 -14.49
C LEU A 58 -8.58 9.25 -14.87
N GLY A 59 -9.68 9.37 -14.12
CA GLY A 59 -10.70 10.39 -14.33
C GLY A 59 -11.83 10.24 -13.33
N LYS A 60 -13.09 10.39 -13.81
CA LYS A 60 -14.27 10.28 -12.96
C LYS A 60 -14.41 8.86 -12.41
N LEU A 61 -14.63 8.74 -11.10
CA LEU A 61 -14.93 7.50 -10.38
C LEU A 61 -16.40 7.44 -9.99
N THR A 62 -16.91 6.23 -9.87
CA THR A 62 -18.22 5.94 -9.23
C THR A 62 -18.08 6.05 -7.71
N GLU A 63 -19.21 6.19 -7.01
CA GLU A 63 -19.21 6.19 -5.54
C GLU A 63 -18.77 4.85 -4.96
N GLU A 64 -19.02 3.74 -5.66
CA GLU A 64 -18.57 2.42 -5.26
C GLU A 64 -17.03 2.32 -5.34
N GLU A 65 -16.42 2.76 -6.46
CA GLU A 65 -14.96 2.78 -6.61
C GLU A 65 -14.28 3.62 -5.53
N LYS A 66 -14.84 4.80 -5.21
CA LYS A 66 -14.31 5.66 -4.13
C LYS A 66 -14.47 5.03 -2.75
N THR A 67 -15.62 4.42 -2.48
CA THR A 67 -15.87 3.74 -1.21
C THR A 67 -14.87 2.62 -1.02
N ASP A 68 -14.73 1.74 -2.00
CA ASP A 68 -13.79 0.62 -1.95
C ASP A 68 -12.33 1.11 -1.82
N TYR A 69 -11.96 2.14 -2.59
CA TYR A 69 -10.64 2.77 -2.52
C TYR A 69 -10.32 3.27 -1.10
N THR A 70 -11.28 3.98 -0.51
CA THR A 70 -11.11 4.54 0.83
C THR A 70 -11.03 3.46 1.91
N LEU A 71 -11.82 2.39 1.79
CA LEU A 71 -11.78 1.27 2.73
C LEU A 71 -10.43 0.53 2.70
N ILE A 72 -9.86 0.33 1.49
CA ILE A 72 -8.53 -0.27 1.36
C ILE A 72 -7.45 0.64 1.93
N LEU A 73 -7.53 1.94 1.67
CA LEU A 73 -6.61 2.92 2.26
C LEU A 73 -6.69 2.93 3.78
N LYS A 74 -7.88 2.86 4.37
CA LYS A 74 -8.05 2.74 5.84
C LYS A 74 -7.32 1.53 6.39
N GLY A 75 -7.54 0.35 5.82
CA GLY A 75 -6.86 -0.87 6.26
C GLY A 75 -5.34 -0.78 6.12
N HIS A 76 -4.85 -0.16 5.05
CA HIS A 76 -3.42 0.11 4.85
C HIS A 76 -2.85 1.02 5.95
N ILE A 77 -3.55 2.12 6.28
CA ILE A 77 -3.14 3.08 7.30
C ILE A 77 -3.22 2.45 8.70
N ASP A 78 -4.29 1.75 9.02
CA ASP A 78 -4.49 1.13 10.34
C ASP A 78 -3.37 0.13 10.65
N LEU A 79 -2.95 -0.66 9.66
CA LEU A 79 -1.79 -1.55 9.82
C LEU A 79 -0.47 -0.75 9.93
N ALA A 80 -0.27 0.28 9.12
CA ALA A 80 0.94 1.09 9.14
C ALA A 80 1.13 1.84 10.47
N MET A 81 0.04 2.23 11.16
CA MET A 81 0.06 2.89 12.47
C MET A 81 0.24 1.92 13.64
N ALA A 82 0.26 0.61 13.41
CA ALA A 82 0.27 -0.36 14.50
C ALA A 82 1.50 -0.24 15.39
N VAL A 83 1.25 -0.17 16.70
CA VAL A 83 2.24 -0.37 17.76
C VAL A 83 1.89 -1.67 18.47
N PHE A 84 2.85 -2.57 18.63
CA PHE A 84 2.59 -3.92 19.11
C PHE A 84 3.72 -4.44 20.00
N PRO A 85 3.41 -5.36 20.96
CA PRO A 85 4.43 -5.96 21.82
C PRO A 85 5.47 -6.76 21.02
N GLU A 86 6.73 -6.75 21.45
CA GLU A 86 7.75 -7.67 20.95
C GLU A 86 7.26 -9.13 21.13
N GLY A 87 7.50 -9.96 20.13
CA GLY A 87 6.98 -11.33 20.08
C GLY A 87 5.66 -11.48 19.33
N THR A 88 5.08 -10.39 18.82
CA THR A 88 3.87 -10.42 17.97
C THR A 88 4.16 -11.07 16.63
N ARG A 89 3.23 -11.93 16.17
CA ARG A 89 3.24 -12.55 14.83
C ARG A 89 2.37 -11.77 13.87
N GLY A 90 2.69 -11.83 12.58
CA GLY A 90 1.92 -11.12 11.57
C GLY A 90 0.44 -11.49 11.50
N ALA A 91 0.07 -12.74 11.79
CA ALA A 91 -1.33 -13.17 11.86
C ALA A 91 -2.17 -12.38 12.90
N GLN A 92 -1.54 -11.88 13.96
CA GLN A 92 -2.20 -11.05 14.98
C GLN A 92 -2.46 -9.62 14.50
N LEU A 93 -1.74 -9.14 13.50
CA LEU A 93 -1.87 -7.78 12.93
C LEU A 93 -2.69 -7.75 11.64
N ASP A 94 -2.84 -8.86 10.93
CA ASP A 94 -3.55 -8.96 9.65
C ASP A 94 -4.98 -8.39 9.70
N VAL A 95 -5.67 -8.57 10.83
CA VAL A 95 -7.01 -8.08 11.05
C VAL A 95 -7.12 -6.55 10.95
N LEU A 96 -6.07 -5.81 11.28
CA LEU A 96 -6.08 -4.34 11.20
C LEU A 96 -6.33 -3.88 9.76
N ALA A 97 -5.70 -4.53 8.79
CA ALA A 97 -5.89 -4.21 7.38
C ALA A 97 -7.25 -4.69 6.83
N ARG A 98 -7.85 -5.73 7.44
CA ARG A 98 -9.11 -6.31 6.94
C ARG A 98 -10.35 -5.72 7.59
N MET A 99 -10.25 -5.24 8.81
CA MET A 99 -11.40 -4.78 9.59
C MET A 99 -12.27 -3.74 8.85
N PRO A 100 -11.73 -2.72 8.16
CA PRO A 100 -12.54 -1.76 7.44
C PRO A 100 -13.42 -2.40 6.34
N ILE A 101 -12.88 -3.35 5.57
CA ILE A 101 -13.63 -4.00 4.50
C ILE A 101 -14.59 -5.09 5.02
N TRP A 102 -14.27 -5.76 6.11
CA TRP A 102 -15.18 -6.75 6.73
C TRP A 102 -16.49 -6.13 7.19
N GLN A 103 -16.46 -4.87 7.65
CA GLN A 103 -17.68 -4.12 8.01
C GLN A 103 -18.62 -3.93 6.81
N TYR A 104 -18.08 -4.03 5.57
CA TYR A 104 -18.83 -3.97 4.32
C TYR A 104 -19.03 -5.36 3.69
N HIS A 105 -18.80 -6.45 4.43
CA HIS A 105 -18.92 -7.85 3.99
C HIS A 105 -18.00 -8.19 2.79
N MET A 106 -16.86 -7.52 2.70
CA MET A 106 -15.84 -7.77 1.69
C MET A 106 -14.59 -8.41 2.30
N ASN A 107 -13.79 -9.04 1.48
CA ASN A 107 -12.52 -9.65 1.87
C ASN A 107 -11.58 -9.75 0.67
N PHE A 108 -10.28 -9.94 0.92
CA PHE A 108 -9.31 -10.36 -0.07
C PHE A 108 -8.67 -11.68 0.38
N LEU A 109 -8.28 -12.50 -0.60
CA LEU A 109 -7.87 -13.89 -0.35
C LEU A 109 -6.35 -14.10 -0.31
N HIS A 110 -5.56 -13.08 -0.69
CA HIS A 110 -4.10 -13.10 -0.54
C HIS A 110 -3.66 -12.64 0.85
N GLY A 111 -2.40 -12.77 1.17
CA GLY A 111 -1.82 -12.21 2.41
C GLY A 111 -1.84 -10.69 2.40
N THR A 112 -1.96 -10.08 3.57
CA THR A 112 -1.85 -8.61 3.71
C THR A 112 -0.42 -8.14 3.50
N GLY A 113 0.56 -9.01 3.73
CA GLY A 113 1.97 -8.70 3.51
C GLY A 113 2.88 -9.93 3.60
N HIS A 114 4.00 -9.82 2.95
CA HIS A 114 5.07 -10.82 2.90
C HIS A 114 6.41 -10.17 3.22
N GLY A 115 7.39 -10.97 3.64
CA GLY A 115 8.77 -10.50 3.74
C GLY A 115 9.34 -10.13 2.37
N VAL A 116 10.28 -9.21 2.35
CA VAL A 116 10.97 -8.74 1.14
C VAL A 116 12.48 -8.91 1.33
N GLY A 117 13.16 -9.46 0.33
CA GLY A 117 14.57 -9.71 0.37
C GLY A 117 15.43 -8.44 0.23
N HIS A 118 16.70 -8.53 0.67
CA HIS A 118 17.70 -7.51 0.41
C HIS A 118 18.54 -7.95 -0.80
N PHE A 119 18.21 -7.44 -1.98
CA PHE A 119 18.73 -7.94 -3.26
C PHE A 119 18.47 -9.46 -3.43
N LEU A 120 17.31 -9.90 -3.00
CA LEU A 120 16.82 -11.27 -3.06
C LEU A 120 15.39 -11.27 -3.63
N ASN A 121 14.63 -12.35 -3.40
CA ASN A 121 13.29 -12.46 -3.91
C ASN A 121 12.37 -11.36 -3.34
N VAL A 122 11.47 -10.85 -4.18
CA VAL A 122 10.41 -9.93 -3.73
C VAL A 122 9.56 -10.59 -2.65
N HIS A 123 9.20 -11.86 -2.80
CA HIS A 123 8.59 -12.68 -1.76
C HIS A 123 9.67 -13.48 -1.02
N GLU A 124 10.15 -12.94 0.08
CA GLU A 124 11.24 -13.54 0.87
C GLU A 124 10.81 -13.66 2.34
N GLY A 125 10.68 -14.90 2.82
CA GLY A 125 10.38 -15.16 4.24
C GLY A 125 11.55 -14.79 5.17
N PRO A 126 11.43 -15.10 6.48
CA PRO A 126 10.47 -16.05 7.08
C PRO A 126 9.14 -15.44 7.55
N GLN A 127 9.03 -14.10 7.69
CA GLN A 127 7.84 -13.43 8.20
C GLN A 127 6.78 -13.20 7.13
N SER A 128 5.53 -13.05 7.57
CA SER A 128 4.40 -12.62 6.75
C SER A 128 3.31 -12.01 7.63
N ILE A 129 2.46 -11.17 7.04
CA ILE A 129 1.22 -10.66 7.65
C ILE A 129 0.06 -11.25 6.86
N ARG A 130 -0.66 -12.23 7.41
CA ARG A 130 -1.74 -12.95 6.75
C ARG A 130 -2.63 -13.67 7.75
N MET A 131 -3.84 -14.05 7.35
CA MET A 131 -4.79 -14.77 8.21
C MET A 131 -4.23 -16.11 8.70
N ASN A 132 -3.47 -16.81 7.85
CA ASN A 132 -2.88 -18.09 8.22
C ASN A 132 -1.76 -17.89 9.25
N GLU A 133 -1.72 -18.75 10.25
CA GLU A 133 -0.66 -18.74 11.26
C GLU A 133 0.72 -18.96 10.65
N ASN A 134 1.64 -18.11 11.07
CA ASN A 134 3.07 -18.21 10.84
C ASN A 134 3.76 -18.04 12.23
N PRO A 135 4.53 -19.02 12.71
CA PRO A 135 5.14 -18.96 14.05
C PRO A 135 6.21 -17.90 14.18
N VAL A 136 6.68 -17.32 13.06
CA VAL A 136 7.72 -16.30 13.06
C VAL A 136 7.18 -14.99 13.62
N THR A 137 7.83 -14.50 14.66
CA THR A 137 7.54 -13.18 15.24
C THR A 137 8.20 -12.07 14.43
N LEU A 138 7.55 -10.92 14.35
CA LEU A 138 8.15 -9.73 13.76
C LEU A 138 9.29 -9.21 14.64
N ARG A 139 10.40 -8.83 14.01
CA ARG A 139 11.61 -8.34 14.68
C ARG A 139 12.12 -7.06 14.03
N PRO A 140 12.78 -6.19 14.79
CA PRO A 140 13.44 -5.01 14.22
C PRO A 140 14.38 -5.38 13.06
N GLY A 141 14.31 -4.63 11.98
CA GLY A 141 15.07 -4.87 10.75
C GLY A 141 14.34 -5.71 9.70
N MET A 142 13.20 -6.32 10.01
CA MET A 142 12.38 -7.02 9.03
C MET A 142 11.62 -6.03 8.13
N VAL A 143 11.77 -6.19 6.81
CA VAL A 143 10.99 -5.49 5.79
C VAL A 143 9.83 -6.36 5.37
N THR A 144 8.62 -5.81 5.36
CA THR A 144 7.39 -6.54 5.04
C THR A 144 6.50 -5.66 4.18
N SER A 145 5.80 -6.22 3.19
CA SER A 145 4.77 -5.48 2.46
C SER A 145 3.54 -5.24 3.33
N ASN A 146 2.81 -4.17 3.02
CA ASN A 146 1.50 -3.83 3.57
C ASN A 146 0.60 -3.49 2.38
N GLU A 147 -0.16 -4.49 1.89
CA GLU A 147 -0.80 -4.49 0.57
C GLU A 147 -2.26 -4.97 0.58
N PRO A 148 -3.13 -4.45 1.44
CA PRO A 148 -4.55 -4.80 1.39
C PRO A 148 -5.16 -4.46 0.02
N GLY A 149 -6.16 -5.23 -0.39
CA GLY A 149 -6.84 -5.03 -1.66
C GLY A 149 -8.31 -5.41 -1.64
N VAL A 150 -9.03 -5.07 -2.70
CA VAL A 150 -10.38 -5.54 -3.02
C VAL A 150 -10.49 -5.76 -4.52
N TYR A 151 -11.15 -6.85 -4.91
CA TYR A 151 -11.18 -7.33 -6.29
C TYR A 151 -12.60 -7.73 -6.66
N LYS A 152 -13.29 -6.89 -7.46
CA LYS A 152 -14.67 -7.10 -7.89
C LYS A 152 -14.69 -7.53 -9.35
N ALA A 153 -14.84 -8.82 -9.59
CA ALA A 153 -14.83 -9.39 -10.94
C ALA A 153 -15.79 -8.64 -11.89
N GLY A 154 -15.29 -8.28 -13.07
CA GLY A 154 -16.04 -7.53 -14.08
C GLY A 154 -16.24 -6.06 -13.77
N SER A 155 -15.67 -5.53 -12.68
CA SER A 155 -15.81 -4.12 -12.26
C SER A 155 -14.45 -3.46 -12.10
N HIS A 156 -13.78 -3.64 -10.95
CA HIS A 156 -12.50 -3.01 -10.64
C HIS A 156 -11.71 -3.80 -9.60
N GLY A 157 -10.44 -3.52 -9.51
CA GLY A 157 -9.56 -3.95 -8.42
C GLY A 157 -8.78 -2.78 -7.86
N ILE A 158 -8.53 -2.84 -6.56
CA ILE A 158 -7.81 -1.82 -5.81
C ILE A 158 -6.81 -2.53 -4.90
N ARG A 159 -5.55 -2.10 -4.93
CA ARG A 159 -4.50 -2.45 -3.97
C ARG A 159 -3.72 -1.20 -3.65
N THR A 160 -3.44 -0.97 -2.39
CA THR A 160 -2.53 0.08 -1.92
C THR A 160 -1.42 -0.59 -1.14
N GLU A 161 -0.19 -0.40 -1.59
CA GLU A 161 0.96 -1.08 -1.03
C GLU A 161 2.12 -0.15 -0.75
N ASN A 162 2.69 -0.31 0.43
CA ASN A 162 4.01 0.18 0.82
C ASN A 162 4.81 -0.93 1.48
N LEU A 163 6.12 -0.85 1.42
CA LEU A 163 7.00 -1.60 2.29
C LEU A 163 7.11 -0.91 3.65
N VAL A 164 7.08 -1.69 4.70
CA VAL A 164 7.24 -1.24 6.08
C VAL A 164 8.42 -1.95 6.74
N LEU A 165 9.22 -1.18 7.47
CA LEU A 165 10.32 -1.66 8.30
C LEU A 165 9.83 -1.81 9.73
N THR A 166 10.00 -2.99 10.34
CA THR A 166 9.76 -3.16 11.76
C THR A 166 10.89 -2.50 12.55
N VAL A 167 10.54 -1.60 13.46
CA VAL A 167 11.49 -0.86 14.31
C VAL A 167 11.08 -0.93 15.78
N LYS A 168 12.01 -0.62 16.68
CA LYS A 168 11.69 -0.45 18.12
C LYS A 168 10.92 0.84 18.32
N ASP A 169 9.85 0.77 19.11
CA ASP A 169 9.08 1.95 19.52
C ASP A 169 9.49 2.43 20.93
N GLY A 170 9.59 1.53 21.89
CA GLY A 170 9.98 1.86 23.25
C GLY A 170 9.79 0.70 24.20
N GLU A 171 9.89 1.01 25.52
CA GLU A 171 9.67 0.07 26.61
C GLU A 171 8.50 0.55 27.48
N GLY A 172 7.59 -0.35 27.79
CA GLY A 172 6.45 -0.10 28.67
C GLY A 172 6.43 -1.04 29.87
N MET A 173 5.40 -0.93 30.71
CA MET A 173 5.20 -1.78 31.90
C MET A 173 5.18 -3.28 31.55
N PHE A 174 4.77 -3.64 30.35
CA PHE A 174 4.63 -5.02 29.88
C PHE A 174 5.71 -5.48 28.91
N GLY A 175 6.84 -4.78 28.84
CA GLY A 175 7.99 -5.11 28.01
C GLY A 175 8.22 -4.16 26.83
N ASN A 176 8.97 -4.63 25.84
CA ASN A 176 9.33 -3.85 24.67
C ASN A 176 8.17 -3.80 23.66
N TYR A 177 8.09 -2.70 22.94
CA TYR A 177 7.13 -2.46 21.86
C TYR A 177 7.84 -2.19 20.54
N LEU A 178 7.20 -2.60 19.48
CA LEU A 178 7.63 -2.40 18.09
C LEU A 178 6.55 -1.61 17.34
N LYS A 179 6.95 -0.99 16.24
CA LYS A 179 6.06 -0.33 15.29
C LYS A 179 6.57 -0.51 13.86
N PHE A 180 5.79 -0.05 12.92
CA PHE A 180 6.20 0.04 11.53
C PHE A 180 6.66 1.45 11.18
N GLU A 181 7.70 1.51 10.35
CA GLU A 181 8.15 2.69 9.65
C GLU A 181 7.95 2.45 8.15
N THR A 182 7.14 3.29 7.50
CA THR A 182 6.90 3.18 6.06
C THR A 182 8.12 3.67 5.29
N ILE A 183 8.72 2.79 4.48
CA ILE A 183 9.95 3.10 3.73
C ILE A 183 9.70 3.36 2.24
N THR A 184 8.54 2.99 1.70
CA THR A 184 8.15 3.33 0.32
C THR A 184 7.82 4.82 0.22
N LEU A 185 8.42 5.52 -0.71
CA LEU A 185 8.24 6.96 -0.94
C LEU A 185 7.55 7.21 -2.29
N CYS A 186 6.23 7.21 -2.31
CA CYS A 186 5.42 7.49 -3.49
C CYS A 186 4.05 8.04 -3.07
N PRO A 187 3.53 9.11 -3.68
CA PRO A 187 2.23 9.64 -3.32
C PRO A 187 1.10 8.61 -3.48
N ILE A 188 0.13 8.65 -2.59
CA ILE A 188 -1.14 7.92 -2.69
C ILE A 188 -2.14 8.82 -3.43
N CYS A 189 -2.85 8.28 -4.44
CA CYS A 189 -3.78 9.05 -5.26
C CYS A 189 -4.98 9.54 -4.43
N LYS A 190 -5.11 10.87 -4.25
CA LYS A 190 -6.17 11.47 -3.43
C LYS A 190 -7.55 11.47 -4.11
N LYS A 191 -7.62 11.35 -5.44
CA LYS A 191 -8.88 11.47 -6.20
C LYS A 191 -9.89 10.36 -5.89
N GLY A 192 -9.43 9.22 -5.37
CA GLY A 192 -10.28 8.10 -4.94
C GLY A 192 -10.78 8.21 -3.50
N ILE A 193 -10.35 9.19 -2.71
CA ILE A 193 -10.59 9.24 -1.27
C ILE A 193 -11.91 9.98 -0.96
N ILE A 194 -12.78 9.34 -0.20
CA ILE A 194 -13.91 9.97 0.49
C ILE A 194 -13.42 10.39 1.88
N LYS A 195 -13.09 11.67 2.01
CA LYS A 195 -12.46 12.22 3.22
C LYS A 195 -13.28 11.97 4.50
N GLU A 196 -14.58 12.03 4.40
CA GLU A 196 -15.52 11.85 5.51
C GLU A 196 -15.51 10.41 6.08
N MET A 197 -14.95 9.46 5.34
CA MET A 197 -14.77 8.09 5.82
C MET A 197 -13.48 7.90 6.63
N LEU A 198 -12.53 8.82 6.54
CA LEU A 198 -11.28 8.77 7.31
C LEU A 198 -11.49 9.39 8.70
N THR A 199 -10.85 8.80 9.71
CA THR A 199 -10.71 9.43 11.03
C THR A 199 -9.71 10.59 10.97
N ALA A 200 -9.65 11.37 12.06
CA ALA A 200 -8.66 12.45 12.17
C ALA A 200 -7.21 11.88 12.18
N GLU A 201 -7.01 10.74 12.83
CA GLU A 201 -5.71 10.07 12.93
C GLU A 201 -5.27 9.52 11.57
N GLU A 202 -6.17 8.88 10.82
CA GLU A 202 -5.90 8.38 9.47
C GLU A 202 -5.58 9.52 8.50
N THR A 203 -6.32 10.63 8.58
CA THR A 203 -6.05 11.84 7.80
C THR A 203 -4.69 12.42 8.14
N ALA A 204 -4.37 12.55 9.43
CA ALA A 204 -3.08 13.06 9.87
C ALA A 204 -1.92 12.16 9.44
N TRP A 205 -2.10 10.83 9.49
CA TRP A 205 -1.10 9.89 8.99
C TRP A 205 -0.83 10.10 7.49
N LEU A 206 -1.88 10.21 6.67
CA LEU A 206 -1.76 10.40 5.23
C LEU A 206 -1.06 11.73 4.89
N ASP A 207 -1.46 12.82 5.55
CA ASP A 207 -0.87 14.14 5.34
C ASP A 207 0.63 14.14 5.73
N ASN A 208 0.99 13.54 6.86
CA ASN A 208 2.38 13.37 7.30
C ASN A 208 3.19 12.49 6.36
N TYR A 209 2.62 11.39 5.87
CA TYR A 209 3.24 10.53 4.88
C TYR A 209 3.53 11.30 3.58
N HIS A 210 2.56 12.05 3.05
CA HIS A 210 2.76 12.86 1.87
C HIS A 210 3.80 13.97 2.08
N GLN A 211 3.82 14.62 3.24
CA GLN A 211 4.85 15.60 3.59
C GLN A 211 6.24 14.96 3.57
N HIS A 212 6.40 13.77 4.18
CA HIS A 212 7.66 13.04 4.17
C HIS A 212 8.10 12.66 2.75
N VAL A 213 7.18 12.16 1.91
CA VAL A 213 7.46 11.86 0.50
C VAL A 213 7.96 13.10 -0.24
N TYR A 214 7.31 14.25 -0.05
CA TYR A 214 7.70 15.48 -0.70
C TYR A 214 9.10 15.94 -0.25
N GLU A 215 9.35 15.96 1.06
CA GLU A 215 10.64 16.38 1.63
C GLU A 215 11.80 15.51 1.16
N ALA A 216 11.58 14.19 1.11
CA ALA A 216 12.62 13.26 0.72
C ALA A 216 12.93 13.29 -0.79
N LEU A 217 11.92 13.42 -1.64
CA LEU A 217 12.11 13.31 -3.09
C LEU A 217 12.34 14.64 -3.81
N SER A 218 11.75 15.74 -3.33
CA SER A 218 11.80 17.04 -4.01
C SER A 218 13.22 17.56 -4.30
N PRO A 219 14.27 17.31 -3.46
CA PRO A 219 15.61 17.76 -3.77
C PRO A 219 16.24 17.13 -5.01
N SER A 220 15.77 15.94 -5.39
CA SER A 220 16.30 15.17 -6.53
C SER A 220 15.51 15.38 -7.83
N LEU A 221 14.45 16.19 -7.81
CA LEU A 221 13.55 16.39 -8.94
C LEU A 221 13.80 17.72 -9.64
N ASN A 222 13.51 17.78 -10.95
CA ASN A 222 13.48 19.03 -11.70
C ASN A 222 12.26 19.88 -11.29
N GLU A 223 12.16 21.13 -11.77
CA GLU A 223 11.14 22.09 -11.37
C GLU A 223 9.71 21.58 -11.65
N GLY A 224 9.46 21.05 -12.85
CA GLY A 224 8.14 20.54 -13.25
C GLY A 224 7.72 19.30 -12.46
N GLU A 225 8.64 18.37 -12.22
CA GLU A 225 8.41 17.19 -11.40
C GLU A 225 8.13 17.56 -9.93
N ARG A 226 8.84 18.55 -9.42
CA ARG A 226 8.66 19.07 -8.05
C ARG A 226 7.30 19.74 -7.86
N GLU A 227 6.84 20.52 -8.83
CA GLU A 227 5.51 21.13 -8.82
C GLU A 227 4.42 20.02 -8.83
N TRP A 228 4.56 19.03 -9.70
CA TRP A 228 3.66 17.89 -9.72
C TRP A 228 3.64 17.14 -8.38
N LEU A 229 4.83 16.83 -7.82
CA LEU A 229 4.93 16.14 -6.55
C LEU A 229 4.31 16.95 -5.40
N LYS A 230 4.50 18.27 -5.40
CA LYS A 230 3.90 19.19 -4.42
C LYS A 230 2.37 19.12 -4.44
N GLU A 231 1.77 19.10 -5.63
CA GLU A 231 0.32 18.95 -5.80
C GLU A 231 -0.13 17.56 -5.32
N ALA A 232 0.55 16.49 -5.77
CA ALA A 232 0.24 15.12 -5.37
C ALA A 232 0.31 14.92 -3.85
N CYS A 233 1.29 15.54 -3.18
CA CYS A 233 1.52 15.46 -1.74
C CYS A 233 0.81 16.57 -0.92
N SER A 234 0.00 17.43 -1.53
CA SER A 234 -0.74 18.45 -0.77
C SER A 234 -1.74 17.81 0.20
N ASN A 235 -1.97 18.45 1.34
CA ASN A 235 -2.85 17.92 2.38
C ASN A 235 -4.25 17.64 1.85
N LEU A 236 -4.87 16.57 2.36
CA LEU A 236 -6.24 16.19 2.00
C LEU A 236 -7.27 17.25 2.42
N THR A 237 -6.91 18.12 3.38
CA THR A 237 -7.75 19.21 3.89
C THR A 237 -7.76 20.48 3.04
N THR A 238 -6.76 20.66 2.17
CA THR A 238 -6.73 21.78 1.21
C THR A 238 -7.59 21.42 0.00
N ASN A 239 -8.90 21.69 0.11
CA ASN A 239 -9.77 21.69 -1.06
C ASN A 239 -9.42 22.89 -1.97
N HIS A 240 -9.08 22.59 -3.21
CA HIS A 240 -9.12 23.55 -4.32
C HIS A 240 -10.38 23.34 -5.14
#